data_526f60870938f28d8446ee77d184c9b1
#
_entry.id   526f60870938f28d8446ee77d184c9b1
#
_cell.length_a   1.000
_cell.length_b   1.000
_cell.length_c   1.000
_cell.angle_alpha   90.00
_cell.angle_beta   90.00
_cell.angle_gamma   90.00
#
_symmetry.space_group_name_H-M   'P 1'
#
loop_
_entity.id
_entity.type
_entity.pdbx_description
1 polymer ?
#
loop_
_entity_poly.entity_id
_entity_poly.type
_entity_poly.pdbx_seq_one_letter_code
_entity_poly.pdbx_strand_id
1 'polypeptide(L)'
;IKKIEKAFGSDVVLVQLSMDYNQIEELPRDGSGSFCGYADVESFSFAHNKLKKFPNIFSSQSIYVMSSVNFSFNEIDGFEGEEDGTFKGVNANTIALGGNKLKKFPDILFKTNSQVSVLGLNGNGIEEIPKGTFSASKYSYMMKTLDLTYNKLSKLPDDFNGKNMPFLYGVD
;
A
#
# COMPACT_ATOMS: atom_id res chain seq x y z
N ILE A 1 18.43 -12.25 2.07
CA ILE A 1 18.65 -11.19 1.06
C ILE A 1 18.56 -9.85 1.78
N LYS A 2 19.55 -8.96 1.55
CA LYS A 2 19.53 -7.61 2.14
C LYS A 2 19.17 -6.52 1.13
N LYS A 3 19.56 -6.70 -0.11
CA LYS A 3 19.34 -5.72 -1.19
C LYS A 3 19.02 -6.42 -2.49
N ILE A 4 18.19 -5.80 -3.29
CA ILE A 4 17.86 -6.20 -4.66
C ILE A 4 18.39 -5.10 -5.56
N GLU A 5 19.45 -5.40 -6.34
CA GLU A 5 20.10 -4.37 -7.18
C GLU A 5 19.56 -4.34 -8.61
N LYS A 6 19.37 -5.50 -9.22
CA LYS A 6 18.69 -5.69 -10.51
C LYS A 6 18.04 -7.06 -10.48
N ALA A 7 16.74 -7.12 -10.28
CA ALA A 7 16.13 -8.40 -10.04
C ALA A 7 15.67 -9.12 -11.31
N PHE A 8 15.13 -8.41 -12.28
CA PHE A 8 14.48 -9.07 -13.41
C PHE A 8 14.68 -8.25 -14.69
N GLY A 9 15.11 -8.89 -15.77
CA GLY A 9 15.13 -8.27 -17.08
C GLY A 9 13.74 -8.11 -17.67
N SER A 10 13.61 -7.31 -18.71
CA SER A 10 12.35 -7.03 -19.41
C SER A 10 11.62 -8.27 -19.96
N ASP A 11 12.33 -9.40 -20.02
CA ASP A 11 11.85 -10.62 -20.68
C ASP A 11 11.25 -11.65 -19.69
N VAL A 12 11.18 -11.31 -18.41
CA VAL A 12 10.60 -12.19 -17.39
C VAL A 12 9.16 -11.80 -17.13
N VAL A 13 8.24 -12.71 -17.39
CA VAL A 13 6.83 -12.58 -16.98
C VAL A 13 6.70 -13.14 -15.57
N LEU A 14 6.50 -12.26 -14.60
CA LEU A 14 6.24 -12.63 -13.22
C LEU A 14 4.75 -12.58 -12.95
N VAL A 15 4.17 -13.70 -12.54
CA VAL A 15 2.79 -13.75 -12.04
C VAL A 15 2.76 -13.46 -10.54
N GLN A 16 3.71 -14.00 -9.81
CA GLN A 16 3.82 -13.81 -8.36
C GLN A 16 5.28 -13.63 -7.95
N LEU A 17 5.52 -12.75 -7.00
CA LEU A 17 6.82 -12.56 -6.37
C LEU A 17 6.66 -12.57 -4.86
N SER A 18 7.29 -13.53 -4.18
CA SER A 18 7.41 -13.53 -2.72
C SER A 18 8.88 -13.52 -2.31
N MET A 19 9.22 -12.54 -1.49
CA MET A 19 10.53 -12.40 -0.85
C MET A 19 10.39 -12.23 0.66
N ASP A 20 9.42 -12.90 1.25
CA ASP A 20 9.13 -12.86 2.68
C ASP A 20 10.29 -13.40 3.52
N TYR A 21 10.33 -13.00 4.80
CA TYR A 21 11.30 -13.48 5.79
C TYR A 21 12.76 -13.28 5.38
N ASN A 22 13.08 -12.10 4.84
CA ASN A 22 14.44 -11.69 4.48
C ASN A 22 14.90 -10.49 5.34
N GLN A 23 15.95 -9.81 4.91
CA GLN A 23 16.49 -8.62 5.55
C GLN A 23 16.57 -7.46 4.56
N ILE A 24 15.58 -7.35 3.68
CA ILE A 24 15.54 -6.33 2.63
C ILE A 24 15.24 -4.98 3.28
N GLU A 25 16.12 -4.01 3.07
CA GLU A 25 16.03 -2.67 3.65
C GLU A 25 15.48 -1.64 2.64
N GLU A 26 15.68 -1.88 1.35
CA GLU A 26 15.20 -1.03 0.26
C GLU A 26 14.92 -1.84 -1.00
N LEU A 27 13.99 -1.37 -1.81
CA LEU A 27 13.76 -1.87 -3.15
C LEU A 27 14.33 -0.90 -4.19
N PRO A 28 14.70 -1.39 -5.39
CA PRO A 28 15.22 -0.53 -6.44
C PRO A 28 14.19 0.55 -6.76
N ARG A 29 14.64 1.81 -6.76
CA ARG A 29 13.81 2.94 -7.18
C ARG A 29 13.55 2.89 -8.67
N ASP A 30 12.41 3.46 -9.05
CA ASP A 30 11.93 3.52 -10.41
C ASP A 30 12.97 4.04 -11.41
N GLY A 31 12.88 3.58 -12.63
CA GLY A 31 13.77 3.92 -13.75
C GLY A 31 14.87 2.90 -14.02
N SER A 32 15.15 1.98 -13.10
CA SER A 32 16.15 0.93 -13.32
C SER A 32 15.60 -0.37 -13.90
N GLY A 33 14.28 -0.44 -14.16
CA GLY A 33 13.63 -1.59 -14.79
C GLY A 33 13.44 -2.83 -13.91
N SER A 34 13.67 -2.72 -12.60
CA SER A 34 13.63 -3.92 -11.74
C SER A 34 12.23 -4.44 -11.43
N PHE A 35 11.24 -3.55 -11.36
CA PHE A 35 9.84 -3.92 -11.12
C PHE A 35 8.86 -3.13 -12.00
N CYS A 36 9.34 -2.18 -12.80
CA CYS A 36 8.53 -1.40 -13.73
C CYS A 36 8.31 -2.17 -15.02
N GLY A 37 7.07 -2.29 -15.43
CA GLY A 37 6.70 -2.90 -16.70
C GLY A 37 6.09 -4.30 -16.58
N TYR A 38 5.98 -4.85 -15.39
CA TYR A 38 5.26 -6.11 -15.19
C TYR A 38 3.76 -5.83 -15.12
N ALA A 39 3.16 -5.69 -16.28
CA ALA A 39 1.72 -5.48 -16.42
C ALA A 39 0.89 -6.64 -15.86
N ASP A 40 1.50 -7.80 -15.70
CA ASP A 40 0.79 -9.05 -15.42
C ASP A 40 1.09 -9.62 -14.02
N VAL A 41 1.78 -8.88 -13.14
CA VAL A 41 2.02 -9.38 -11.78
C VAL A 41 0.74 -9.31 -10.96
N GLU A 42 0.26 -10.48 -10.56
CA GLU A 42 -0.94 -10.61 -9.74
C GLU A 42 -0.68 -10.32 -8.26
N SER A 43 0.49 -10.67 -7.76
CA SER A 43 0.79 -10.45 -6.35
C SER A 43 2.27 -10.22 -6.05
N PHE A 44 2.50 -9.30 -5.10
CA PHE A 44 3.80 -9.04 -4.49
C PHE A 44 3.75 -9.29 -3.00
N SER A 45 4.74 -10.00 -2.45
CA SER A 45 4.92 -10.11 -1.00
C SER A 45 6.37 -9.89 -0.60
N PHE A 46 6.55 -8.95 0.33
CA PHE A 46 7.80 -8.62 0.99
C PHE A 46 7.60 -8.58 2.51
N ALA A 47 6.70 -9.40 3.04
CA ALA A 47 6.42 -9.46 4.46
C ALA A 47 7.64 -9.91 5.28
N HIS A 48 7.72 -9.48 6.53
CA HIS A 48 8.83 -9.83 7.43
C HIS A 48 10.21 -9.47 6.87
N ASN A 49 10.39 -8.22 6.49
CA ASN A 49 11.65 -7.62 6.04
C ASN A 49 11.99 -6.38 6.89
N LYS A 50 12.86 -5.51 6.41
CA LYS A 50 13.33 -4.30 7.11
C LYS A 50 13.09 -3.01 6.30
N LEU A 51 12.10 -3.03 5.44
CA LEU A 51 11.74 -1.87 4.61
C LEU A 51 11.26 -0.71 5.49
N LYS A 52 11.79 0.48 5.25
CA LYS A 52 11.45 1.70 6.00
C LYS A 52 10.37 2.55 5.33
N LYS A 53 10.22 2.43 4.02
CA LYS A 53 9.19 3.14 3.25
C LYS A 53 8.43 2.16 2.36
N PHE A 54 7.14 2.43 2.16
CA PHE A 54 6.38 1.76 1.11
C PHE A 54 6.91 2.23 -0.25
N PRO A 55 7.30 1.31 -1.15
CA PRO A 55 8.03 1.69 -2.35
C PRO A 55 7.14 2.35 -3.41
N ASN A 56 7.69 3.30 -4.14
CA ASN A 56 7.03 3.96 -5.27
C ASN A 56 7.30 3.23 -6.60
N ILE A 57 7.09 1.92 -6.61
CA ILE A 57 7.33 1.04 -7.77
C ILE A 57 6.06 0.65 -8.52
N PHE A 58 4.91 1.03 -8.00
CA PHE A 58 3.59 0.76 -8.57
C PHE A 58 3.03 2.01 -9.27
N SER A 59 1.88 1.88 -9.90
CA SER A 59 1.17 3.02 -10.48
C SER A 59 -0.34 2.82 -10.40
N SER A 60 -1.05 3.83 -9.95
CA SER A 60 -2.51 3.87 -9.97
C SER A 60 -3.09 4.06 -11.38
N GLN A 61 -2.25 4.37 -12.35
CA GLN A 61 -2.67 4.50 -13.76
C GLN A 61 -2.59 3.18 -14.54
N SER A 62 -2.06 2.12 -13.93
CA SER A 62 -2.09 0.79 -14.52
C SER A 62 -3.54 0.36 -14.72
N ILE A 63 -3.84 -0.19 -15.89
CA ILE A 63 -5.15 -0.80 -16.18
C ILE A 63 -5.33 -2.14 -15.46
N TYR A 64 -4.25 -2.72 -14.99
CA TYR A 64 -4.27 -3.98 -14.24
C TYR A 64 -4.35 -3.69 -12.74
N VAL A 65 -5.23 -4.41 -12.07
CA VAL A 65 -5.38 -4.38 -10.61
C VAL A 65 -4.77 -5.64 -10.06
N MET A 66 -3.72 -5.51 -9.27
CA MET A 66 -3.08 -6.63 -8.60
C MET A 66 -4.05 -7.28 -7.60
N SER A 67 -3.98 -8.59 -7.42
CA SER A 67 -4.74 -9.28 -6.38
C SER A 67 -4.29 -8.86 -5.00
N SER A 68 -2.98 -8.82 -4.76
CA SER A 68 -2.45 -8.43 -3.45
C SER A 68 -1.05 -7.83 -3.49
N VAL A 69 -0.84 -6.92 -2.55
CA VAL A 69 0.45 -6.32 -2.24
C VAL A 69 0.65 -6.41 -0.73
N ASN A 70 1.61 -7.22 -0.29
CA ASN A 70 1.85 -7.49 1.13
C ASN A 70 3.23 -6.99 1.57
N PHE A 71 3.23 -6.00 2.44
CA PHE A 71 4.39 -5.41 3.10
C PHE A 71 4.26 -5.45 4.62
N SER A 72 3.48 -6.38 5.16
CA SER A 72 3.28 -6.53 6.60
C SER A 72 4.58 -6.89 7.32
N PHE A 73 4.68 -6.52 8.59
CA PHE A 73 5.82 -6.83 9.45
C PHE A 73 7.16 -6.35 8.88
N ASN A 74 7.18 -5.08 8.51
CA ASN A 74 8.37 -4.32 8.13
C ASN A 74 8.60 -3.17 9.14
N GLU A 75 9.38 -2.18 8.74
CA GLU A 75 9.65 -0.97 9.51
C GLU A 75 9.07 0.29 8.85
N ILE A 76 8.03 0.14 8.05
CA ILE A 76 7.48 1.20 7.21
C ILE A 76 6.85 2.30 8.08
N ASP A 77 7.35 3.52 7.92
CA ASP A 77 6.87 4.72 8.60
C ASP A 77 6.28 5.77 7.66
N GLY A 78 6.23 5.50 6.35
CA GLY A 78 5.68 6.39 5.31
C GLY A 78 5.86 5.82 3.91
N PHE A 79 5.63 6.64 2.90
CA PHE A 79 5.63 6.27 1.49
C PHE A 79 6.74 7.00 0.73
N GLU A 80 7.43 6.31 -0.18
CA GLU A 80 8.39 6.96 -1.08
C GLU A 80 7.65 7.91 -2.02
N GLY A 81 8.16 9.12 -2.17
CA GLY A 81 7.54 10.14 -3.01
C GLY A 81 6.32 10.84 -2.42
N GLU A 82 5.99 10.59 -1.15
CA GLU A 82 4.90 11.30 -0.46
C GLU A 82 5.23 12.77 -0.22
N GLU A 83 6.45 13.06 0.23
CA GLU A 83 6.88 14.41 0.61
C GLU A 83 7.04 15.35 -0.60
N ASP A 84 7.51 14.83 -1.73
CA ASP A 84 7.74 15.58 -2.97
C ASP A 84 6.62 15.44 -4.01
N GLY A 85 5.56 14.71 -3.69
CA GLY A 85 4.40 14.51 -4.55
C GLY A 85 4.65 13.57 -5.75
N THR A 86 5.73 12.79 -5.73
CA THR A 86 6.05 11.86 -6.83
C THR A 86 5.47 10.47 -6.66
N PHE A 87 4.80 10.18 -5.56
CA PHE A 87 4.15 8.89 -5.34
C PHE A 87 3.07 8.63 -6.40
N LYS A 88 3.21 7.53 -7.11
CA LYS A 88 2.36 7.20 -8.28
C LYS A 88 1.06 6.47 -7.92
N GLY A 89 0.89 6.09 -6.66
CA GLY A 89 -0.24 5.26 -6.23
C GLY A 89 -0.04 3.77 -6.55
N VAL A 90 -1.06 3.00 -6.24
CA VAL A 90 -1.06 1.54 -6.45
C VAL A 90 -2.48 1.04 -6.70
N ASN A 91 -2.66 0.19 -7.70
CA ASN A 91 -3.92 -0.51 -7.94
C ASN A 91 -3.79 -1.96 -7.49
N ALA A 92 -4.38 -2.27 -6.35
CA ALA A 92 -4.40 -3.62 -5.81
C ALA A 92 -5.70 -3.88 -5.06
N ASN A 93 -6.28 -5.07 -5.22
CA ASN A 93 -7.47 -5.45 -4.46
C ASN A 93 -7.18 -5.46 -2.95
N THR A 94 -6.02 -5.98 -2.56
CA THR A 94 -5.59 -6.03 -1.17
C THR A 94 -4.23 -5.36 -1.00
N ILE A 95 -4.14 -4.44 -0.03
CA ILE A 95 -2.88 -3.90 0.47
C ILE A 95 -2.75 -4.26 1.95
N ALA A 96 -1.73 -5.03 2.29
CA ALA A 96 -1.43 -5.41 3.67
C ALA A 96 -0.18 -4.67 4.17
N LEU A 97 -0.36 -3.84 5.20
CA LEU A 97 0.66 -3.02 5.87
C LEU A 97 0.65 -3.23 7.39
N GLY A 98 0.04 -4.31 7.87
CA GLY A 98 -0.02 -4.61 9.29
C GLY A 98 1.36 -4.80 9.92
N GLY A 99 1.51 -4.49 11.21
CA GLY A 99 2.77 -4.68 11.93
C GLY A 99 3.92 -3.78 11.45
N ASN A 100 3.64 -2.55 11.06
CA ASN A 100 4.61 -1.56 10.65
C ASN A 100 4.73 -0.39 11.65
N LYS A 101 5.34 0.72 11.27
CA LYS A 101 5.61 1.89 12.13
C LYS A 101 4.86 3.15 11.69
N LEU A 102 3.78 3.00 10.93
CA LEU A 102 2.97 4.13 10.47
C LEU A 102 2.35 4.86 11.67
N LYS A 103 2.61 6.16 11.79
CA LYS A 103 2.01 7.05 12.79
C LYS A 103 0.85 7.85 12.24
N LYS A 104 0.79 7.99 10.93
CA LYS A 104 -0.29 8.65 10.18
C LYS A 104 -1.00 7.65 9.30
N PHE A 105 -2.29 7.86 9.12
CA PHE A 105 -3.07 7.11 8.15
C PHE A 105 -2.55 7.37 6.73
N PRO A 106 -2.40 6.35 5.87
CA PRO A 106 -1.84 6.51 4.53
C PRO A 106 -2.85 7.14 3.54
N ASP A 107 -3.26 8.38 3.81
CA ASP A 107 -4.21 9.12 2.98
C ASP A 107 -3.68 9.39 1.56
N ILE A 108 -2.37 9.25 1.36
CA ILE A 108 -1.74 9.33 0.04
C ILE A 108 -2.30 8.28 -0.95
N LEU A 109 -2.72 7.11 -0.49
CA LEU A 109 -3.38 6.11 -1.31
C LEU A 109 -4.71 6.65 -1.88
N PHE A 110 -5.43 7.42 -1.09
CA PHE A 110 -6.70 8.03 -1.48
C PHE A 110 -6.49 9.25 -2.38
N LYS A 111 -5.49 10.07 -2.08
CA LYS A 111 -5.12 11.25 -2.89
C LYS A 111 -4.61 10.90 -4.29
N THR A 112 -3.92 9.78 -4.45
CA THR A 112 -3.40 9.30 -5.73
C THR A 112 -4.38 8.44 -6.51
N ASN A 113 -5.63 8.36 -6.07
CA ASN A 113 -6.67 7.55 -6.68
C ASN A 113 -6.29 6.06 -6.82
N SER A 114 -5.59 5.53 -5.84
CA SER A 114 -5.33 4.09 -5.76
C SER A 114 -6.64 3.31 -5.60
N GLN A 115 -6.78 2.21 -6.33
CA GLN A 115 -7.94 1.32 -6.22
C GLN A 115 -7.62 0.24 -5.19
N VAL A 116 -8.25 0.32 -4.02
CA VAL A 116 -8.02 -0.62 -2.91
C VAL A 116 -9.37 -1.06 -2.34
N SER A 117 -9.60 -2.37 -2.28
CA SER A 117 -10.81 -2.93 -1.68
C SER A 117 -10.58 -3.39 -0.24
N VAL A 118 -9.41 -3.91 0.06
CA VAL A 118 -9.03 -4.39 1.39
C VAL A 118 -7.73 -3.72 1.81
N LEU A 119 -7.77 -2.98 2.91
CA LEU A 119 -6.61 -2.28 3.47
C LEU A 119 -6.34 -2.75 4.90
N GLY A 120 -5.25 -3.49 5.10
CA GLY A 120 -4.79 -3.93 6.41
C GLY A 120 -3.75 -2.97 6.98
N LEU A 121 -4.09 -2.31 8.09
CA LEU A 121 -3.24 -1.36 8.81
C LEU A 121 -3.07 -1.72 10.28
N ASN A 122 -3.45 -2.93 10.66
CA ASN A 122 -3.40 -3.40 12.05
C ASN A 122 -1.99 -3.35 12.65
N GLY A 123 -1.89 -3.09 13.93
CA GLY A 123 -0.60 -3.13 14.64
C GLY A 123 0.39 -2.07 14.19
N ASN A 124 -0.09 -0.88 13.86
CA ASN A 124 0.72 0.30 13.58
C ASN A 124 0.64 1.29 14.77
N GLY A 125 1.00 2.51 14.58
CA GLY A 125 0.90 3.56 15.59
C GLY A 125 0.01 4.71 15.17
N ILE A 126 -1.00 4.48 14.32
CA ILE A 126 -1.83 5.50 13.70
C ILE A 126 -2.69 6.19 14.77
N GLU A 127 -2.55 7.51 14.87
CA GLU A 127 -3.23 8.33 15.89
C GLU A 127 -4.46 9.05 15.33
N GLU A 128 -4.47 9.33 14.01
CA GLU A 128 -5.57 10.03 13.35
C GLU A 128 -5.72 9.64 11.89
N ILE A 129 -6.93 9.81 11.38
CA ILE A 129 -7.26 9.78 9.95
C ILE A 129 -7.59 11.22 9.55
N PRO A 130 -6.90 11.81 8.56
CA PRO A 130 -7.15 13.18 8.14
C PRO A 130 -8.59 13.38 7.66
N LYS A 131 -9.18 14.52 8.01
CA LYS A 131 -10.51 14.92 7.52
C LYS A 131 -10.49 15.01 5.98
N GLY A 132 -11.52 14.50 5.34
CA GLY A 132 -11.65 14.56 3.89
C GLY A 132 -10.97 13.42 3.15
N THR A 133 -10.30 12.50 3.84
CA THR A 133 -9.59 11.37 3.23
C THR A 133 -10.50 10.56 2.29
N PHE A 134 -11.68 10.21 2.76
CA PHE A 134 -12.59 9.32 2.00
C PHE A 134 -13.46 10.08 1.00
N SER A 135 -13.82 11.31 1.30
CA SER A 135 -14.62 12.17 0.39
C SER A 135 -13.80 12.72 -0.78
N ALA A 136 -12.49 12.86 -0.64
CA ALA A 136 -11.61 13.35 -1.69
C ALA A 136 -11.24 12.27 -2.72
N SER A 137 -11.33 11.00 -2.37
CA SER A 137 -10.93 9.90 -3.24
C SER A 137 -12.02 9.51 -4.22
N LYS A 138 -11.62 9.38 -5.48
CA LYS A 138 -12.49 8.86 -6.54
C LYS A 138 -12.89 7.39 -6.33
N TYR A 139 -12.09 6.62 -5.57
CA TYR A 139 -12.25 5.16 -5.44
C TYR A 139 -12.54 4.69 -4.01
N SER A 140 -12.78 5.61 -3.07
CA SER A 140 -13.14 5.23 -1.69
C SER A 140 -14.38 4.33 -1.63
N TYR A 141 -15.30 4.46 -2.58
CA TYR A 141 -16.48 3.61 -2.70
C TYR A 141 -16.16 2.13 -2.93
N MET A 142 -14.95 1.80 -3.41
CA MET A 142 -14.53 0.41 -3.63
C MET A 142 -14.07 -0.29 -2.34
N MET A 143 -13.84 0.47 -1.27
CA MET A 143 -13.38 -0.08 0.02
C MET A 143 -14.43 -1.03 0.60
N LYS A 144 -14.01 -2.24 0.91
CA LYS A 144 -14.82 -3.30 1.51
C LYS A 144 -14.40 -3.63 2.92
N THR A 145 -13.11 -3.61 3.18
CA THR A 145 -12.55 -3.92 4.50
C THR A 145 -11.42 -2.96 4.84
N LEU A 146 -11.45 -2.44 6.06
CA LEU A 146 -10.41 -1.60 6.63
C LEU A 146 -10.08 -2.10 8.02
N ASP A 147 -8.92 -2.74 8.19
CA ASP A 147 -8.43 -3.22 9.48
C ASP A 147 -7.53 -2.15 10.12
N LEU A 148 -8.00 -1.58 11.21
CA LEU A 148 -7.33 -0.56 12.01
C LEU A 148 -7.02 -1.06 13.43
N THR A 149 -7.17 -2.37 13.70
CA THR A 149 -6.94 -2.93 15.02
C THR A 149 -5.53 -2.64 15.54
N TYR A 150 -5.39 -2.55 16.83
CA TYR A 150 -4.10 -2.29 17.49
C TYR A 150 -3.40 -1.00 17.02
N ASN A 151 -4.17 0.04 16.72
CA ASN A 151 -3.69 1.41 16.48
C ASN A 151 -4.01 2.32 17.68
N LYS A 152 -3.79 3.64 17.54
CA LYS A 152 -3.98 4.64 18.59
C LYS A 152 -5.07 5.65 18.23
N LEU A 153 -5.99 5.28 17.36
CA LEU A 153 -7.07 6.17 16.93
C LEU A 153 -7.98 6.52 18.11
N SER A 154 -8.27 7.80 18.29
CA SER A 154 -9.23 8.29 19.28
C SER A 154 -10.60 8.61 18.69
N LYS A 155 -10.67 8.82 17.36
CA LYS A 155 -11.91 9.15 16.64
C LYS A 155 -11.78 8.81 15.16
N LEU A 156 -12.92 8.67 14.51
CA LEU A 156 -13.02 8.58 13.05
C LEU A 156 -13.44 9.95 12.47
N PRO A 157 -13.02 10.31 11.25
CA PRO A 157 -13.44 11.55 10.61
C PRO A 157 -14.90 11.49 10.16
N ASP A 158 -15.57 12.65 10.01
CA ASP A 158 -16.98 12.74 9.63
C ASP A 158 -17.29 12.13 8.25
N ASP A 159 -16.30 12.11 7.36
CA ASP A 159 -16.41 11.52 6.04
C ASP A 159 -16.17 9.98 5.99
N PHE A 160 -15.91 9.37 7.15
CA PHE A 160 -15.98 7.92 7.34
C PHE A 160 -17.45 7.50 7.48
N ASN A 161 -18.13 7.32 6.38
CA ASN A 161 -19.56 7.03 6.36
C ASN A 161 -19.99 6.25 5.10
N GLY A 162 -21.20 5.70 5.13
CA GLY A 162 -21.74 4.89 4.03
C GLY A 162 -21.96 5.64 2.71
N LYS A 163 -21.97 6.99 2.70
CA LYS A 163 -22.03 7.76 1.46
C LYS A 163 -20.71 7.67 0.68
N ASN A 164 -19.59 7.72 1.39
CA ASN A 164 -18.26 7.67 0.78
C ASN A 164 -17.76 6.24 0.58
N MET A 165 -18.20 5.31 1.43
CA MET A 165 -17.80 3.90 1.42
C MET A 165 -19.03 2.98 1.51
N PRO A 166 -19.89 2.95 0.48
CA PRO A 166 -21.16 2.22 0.53
C PRO A 166 -21.02 0.69 0.60
N PHE A 167 -19.87 0.17 0.24
CA PHE A 167 -19.59 -1.27 0.26
C PHE A 167 -18.72 -1.72 1.42
N LEU A 168 -18.43 -0.82 2.37
CA LEU A 168 -17.67 -1.16 3.55
C LEU A 168 -18.50 -2.05 4.49
N TYR A 169 -18.07 -3.28 4.71
CA TYR A 169 -18.73 -4.25 5.57
C TYR A 169 -17.83 -4.82 6.67
N GLY A 170 -16.54 -4.54 6.61
CA GLY A 170 -15.56 -4.94 7.64
C GLY A 170 -14.75 -3.73 8.10
N VAL A 171 -14.89 -3.39 9.38
CA VAL A 171 -14.05 -2.41 10.09
C VAL A 171 -13.69 -3.02 11.42
N ASP A 172 -12.42 -3.18 11.67
CA ASP A 172 -11.88 -3.72 12.91
C ASP A 172 -10.89 -2.76 13.55
#